data_824189aaec9050162bdf216caec4c666
#
_entry.id   824189aaec9050162bdf216caec4c666
#
_cell.length_a   1.000
_cell.length_b   1.000
_cell.length_c   1.000
_cell.angle_alpha   90.00
_cell.angle_beta   90.00
_cell.angle_gamma   90.00
#
_symmetry.space_group_name_H-M   'P 1'
#
loop_
_entity.id
_entity.type
_entity.pdbx_description
1 polymer ?
#
loop_
_entity_poly.entity_id
_entity_poly.type
_entity_poly.pdbx_seq_one_letter_code
_entity_poly.pdbx_strand_id
1 'polypeptide(L)'
;MWGKMFKKPSFVQRLIVFVNALTLIVGGCALPTPPDGGPRDTDGPVVVESSVPIGSTSVQTNTLTWTFDEYVVLNNPGASIRTSPPIPGEPRYSLKGKTLKMSWDGSLETDRTYIIQFGNGIRDLHENNPMSEPFWVFATGTQIDSGQIRGVVLNPLTGKPWDNQAVVLHKGDAPDSAVFTPPLYGSRSGKDGRFTLPYLADGSYQIFAFSDPDGNLQLGTGEKSPVAWFSDGVDPGDSLVLWLADPTTKPDSIAQFRQLPADSSGVLKLTAAPATEGPWVHQLRRDRIIVWQGLGAGTWTLEGLKPGKYQLLSFTDLNENGKIDAPDWWTRTEAETPIVDPEAIEVTVGWTVERQWLPGASQAPQTGPGQPGTGSASVPQQGGLGPIRR
;
A
#
# COMPACT_ATOMS: atom_id res chain seq x y z
N MET A 1 -5.21 -24.60 101.30
CA MET A 1 -5.20 -23.15 101.31
C MET A 1 -3.90 -22.69 100.64
N TRP A 2 -3.93 -22.40 99.30
CA TRP A 2 -2.77 -21.87 98.57
C TRP A 2 -3.22 -20.63 97.77
N GLY A 3 -2.95 -19.47 98.33
CA GLY A 3 -3.18 -18.22 97.64
C GLY A 3 -1.99 -17.89 96.66
N LYS A 4 -2.21 -18.01 95.38
CA LYS A 4 -1.21 -17.55 94.40
C LYS A 4 -1.26 -16.00 94.31
N MET A 5 -0.23 -15.36 94.82
CA MET A 5 0.00 -13.92 94.62
C MET A 5 0.45 -13.65 93.22
N PHE A 6 -0.41 -13.09 92.39
CA PHE A 6 -0.03 -12.54 91.09
C PHE A 6 0.77 -11.27 91.27
N LYS A 7 2.08 -11.32 91.01
CA LYS A 7 2.93 -10.12 90.93
C LYS A 7 2.46 -9.26 89.74
N LYS A 8 2.10 -8.03 90.00
CA LYS A 8 1.82 -7.05 88.93
C LYS A 8 3.07 -6.85 88.09
N PRO A 9 2.98 -6.91 86.76
CA PRO A 9 4.11 -6.71 85.87
C PRO A 9 4.74 -5.32 86.09
N SER A 10 6.09 -5.31 86.09
CA SER A 10 6.86 -4.07 86.28
C SER A 10 6.63 -3.11 85.10
N PHE A 11 6.84 -1.82 85.35
CA PHE A 11 6.71 -0.80 84.31
C PHE A 11 7.51 -1.14 83.05
N VAL A 12 8.71 -1.74 83.22
CA VAL A 12 9.62 -2.18 82.13
C VAL A 12 8.97 -3.32 81.32
N GLN A 13 8.28 -4.27 81.98
CA GLN A 13 7.60 -5.37 81.25
C GLN A 13 6.39 -4.86 80.43
N ARG A 14 5.66 -3.85 80.94
CA ARG A 14 4.59 -3.20 80.19
C ARG A 14 5.12 -2.38 79.01
N LEU A 15 6.27 -1.71 79.16
CA LEU A 15 6.90 -0.96 78.10
C LEU A 15 7.43 -1.89 77.02
N ILE A 16 8.02 -3.02 77.34
CA ILE A 16 8.47 -4.05 76.35
C ILE A 16 7.30 -4.63 75.57
N VAL A 17 6.20 -4.95 76.23
CA VAL A 17 4.98 -5.46 75.55
C VAL A 17 4.37 -4.36 74.62
N PHE A 18 4.36 -3.10 75.05
CA PHE A 18 3.87 -2.00 74.24
C PHE A 18 4.77 -1.71 73.02
N VAL A 19 6.08 -1.77 73.19
CA VAL A 19 7.06 -1.59 72.06
C VAL A 19 6.95 -2.75 71.08
N ASN A 20 6.84 -4.02 71.53
CA ASN A 20 6.62 -5.17 70.66
C ASN A 20 5.27 -5.15 69.95
N ALA A 21 4.20 -4.64 70.60
CA ALA A 21 2.89 -4.46 69.94
C ALA A 21 2.93 -3.37 68.87
N LEU A 22 3.68 -2.27 69.14
CA LEU A 22 3.85 -1.17 68.21
C LEU A 22 4.69 -1.56 66.97
N THR A 23 5.73 -2.41 67.15
CA THR A 23 6.56 -2.92 66.02
C THR A 23 5.76 -3.91 65.13
N LEU A 24 4.77 -4.61 65.63
CA LEU A 24 3.87 -5.48 64.84
C LEU A 24 2.87 -4.67 64.00
N ILE A 25 2.55 -3.43 64.37
CA ILE A 25 1.60 -2.58 63.61
C ILE A 25 2.31 -1.86 62.43
N VAL A 26 3.63 -1.68 62.47
CA VAL A 26 4.38 -0.94 61.45
C VAL A 26 4.90 -1.88 60.33
N GLY A 27 4.81 -3.21 60.49
CA GLY A 27 5.30 -4.20 59.52
C GLY A 27 4.31 -4.57 58.39
N GLY A 28 3.13 -4.00 58.37
CA GLY A 28 2.09 -4.33 57.38
C GLY A 28 2.04 -3.37 56.21
N CYS A 29 3.16 -2.99 55.57
CA CYS A 29 3.11 -2.39 54.23
C CYS A 29 2.78 -3.50 53.22
N ALA A 30 1.51 -3.74 52.97
CA ALA A 30 1.07 -4.40 51.77
C ALA A 30 1.51 -3.45 50.61
N LEU A 31 2.55 -3.83 49.86
CA LEU A 31 2.81 -3.24 48.56
C LEU A 31 1.58 -3.56 47.71
N PRO A 32 0.79 -2.55 47.28
CA PRO A 32 -0.23 -2.79 46.28
C PRO A 32 0.50 -3.14 44.99
N THR A 33 0.66 -4.42 44.70
CA THR A 33 0.92 -4.87 43.35
C THR A 33 -0.30 -4.42 42.52
N PRO A 34 -0.08 -3.55 41.52
CA PRO A 34 -1.16 -3.27 40.57
C PRO A 34 -1.63 -4.61 40.03
N PRO A 35 -2.93 -4.86 39.91
CA PRO A 35 -3.40 -6.07 39.27
C PRO A 35 -2.70 -6.12 37.89
N ASP A 36 -2.03 -7.23 37.60
CA ASP A 36 -1.55 -7.51 36.25
C ASP A 36 -2.79 -7.43 35.35
N GLY A 37 -2.86 -6.38 34.53
CA GLY A 37 -3.93 -6.23 33.57
C GLY A 37 -3.99 -7.50 32.70
N GLY A 38 -5.17 -7.92 32.31
CA GLY A 38 -5.35 -9.01 31.33
C GLY A 38 -4.53 -8.73 30.05
N PRO A 39 -4.46 -9.69 29.13
CA PRO A 39 -3.85 -9.47 27.81
C PRO A 39 -4.42 -8.18 27.21
N ARG A 40 -3.54 -7.36 26.63
CA ARG A 40 -3.99 -6.16 25.95
C ARG A 40 -4.93 -6.54 24.81
N ASP A 41 -6.08 -5.86 24.71
CA ASP A 41 -6.98 -6.03 23.58
C ASP A 41 -6.30 -5.48 22.32
N THR A 42 -6.34 -6.25 21.24
CA THR A 42 -5.79 -5.93 19.92
C THR A 42 -6.88 -5.83 18.86
N ASP A 43 -8.12 -6.13 19.22
CA ASP A 43 -9.24 -6.10 18.31
C ASP A 43 -9.81 -4.68 18.26
N GLY A 44 -10.28 -4.28 17.09
CA GLY A 44 -10.94 -3.00 16.92
C GLY A 44 -12.45 -3.13 17.00
N PRO A 45 -13.18 -2.02 17.20
CA PRO A 45 -14.63 -2.03 17.33
C PRO A 45 -15.32 -2.64 16.11
N VAL A 46 -16.36 -3.41 16.36
CA VAL A 46 -17.18 -4.12 15.36
C VAL A 46 -18.59 -3.52 15.34
N VAL A 47 -19.17 -3.35 14.15
CA VAL A 47 -20.56 -2.89 14.01
C VAL A 47 -21.53 -4.02 14.36
N VAL A 48 -22.35 -3.82 15.40
CA VAL A 48 -23.40 -4.78 15.80
C VAL A 48 -24.77 -4.42 15.23
N GLU A 49 -24.99 -3.16 14.90
CA GLU A 49 -26.25 -2.68 14.32
C GLU A 49 -26.00 -1.46 13.43
N SER A 50 -26.74 -1.35 12.33
CA SER A 50 -26.70 -0.19 11.45
C SER A 50 -28.08 0.15 10.90
N SER A 51 -28.34 1.44 10.61
CA SER A 51 -29.57 1.89 9.97
C SER A 51 -29.69 1.40 8.51
N VAL A 52 -28.59 1.20 7.85
CA VAL A 52 -28.47 0.65 6.49
C VAL A 52 -27.43 -0.47 6.54
N PRO A 53 -27.83 -1.74 6.54
CA PRO A 53 -26.91 -2.86 6.49
C PRO A 53 -25.96 -2.79 5.29
N ILE A 54 -24.74 -3.33 5.45
CA ILE A 54 -23.79 -3.43 4.34
C ILE A 54 -24.40 -4.24 3.19
N GLY A 55 -24.22 -3.78 1.95
CA GLY A 55 -24.80 -4.43 0.78
C GLY A 55 -26.26 -4.07 0.48
N SER A 56 -26.88 -3.15 1.24
CA SER A 56 -28.25 -2.69 0.99
C SER A 56 -28.38 -1.98 -0.35
N THR A 57 -29.51 -2.17 -1.01
CA THR A 57 -29.88 -1.52 -2.28
C THR A 57 -31.13 -0.66 -2.11
N SER A 58 -31.41 0.20 -3.11
CA SER A 58 -32.55 1.13 -3.11
C SER A 58 -32.59 2.04 -1.88
N VAL A 59 -31.42 2.39 -1.35
CA VAL A 59 -31.28 3.22 -0.14
C VAL A 59 -31.61 4.68 -0.45
N GLN A 60 -32.54 5.25 0.29
CA GLN A 60 -32.90 6.67 0.22
C GLN A 60 -32.80 7.28 1.62
N THR A 61 -31.65 7.85 1.93
CA THR A 61 -31.38 8.46 3.23
C THR A 61 -30.34 9.56 3.11
N ASN A 62 -30.36 10.49 4.04
CA ASN A 62 -29.29 11.46 4.26
C ASN A 62 -28.65 11.30 5.65
N THR A 63 -28.86 10.12 6.26
CA THR A 63 -28.36 9.81 7.58
C THR A 63 -28.04 8.33 7.70
N LEU A 64 -26.89 8.01 8.24
CA LEU A 64 -26.48 6.66 8.56
C LEU A 64 -26.09 6.59 10.04
N THR A 65 -26.39 5.45 10.66
CA THR A 65 -25.99 5.18 12.04
C THR A 65 -25.34 3.80 12.14
N TRP A 66 -24.31 3.71 12.96
CA TRP A 66 -23.63 2.46 13.32
C TRP A 66 -23.51 2.36 14.82
N THR A 67 -23.93 1.25 15.39
CA THR A 67 -23.76 0.93 16.81
C THR A 67 -22.68 -0.13 16.93
N PHE A 68 -21.70 0.14 17.79
CA PHE A 68 -20.55 -0.73 18.01
C PHE A 68 -20.73 -1.61 19.23
N ASP A 69 -20.00 -2.71 19.30
CA ASP A 69 -19.94 -3.63 20.45
C ASP A 69 -19.28 -2.97 21.66
N GLU A 70 -18.44 -1.95 21.45
CA GLU A 70 -17.71 -1.21 22.47
C GLU A 70 -17.81 0.32 22.32
N TYR A 71 -17.23 1.07 23.25
CA TYR A 71 -17.14 2.53 23.15
C TYR A 71 -16.03 2.93 22.17
N VAL A 72 -16.36 3.86 21.30
CA VAL A 72 -15.45 4.34 20.27
C VAL A 72 -15.13 5.82 20.44
N VAL A 73 -14.01 6.24 19.85
CA VAL A 73 -13.62 7.66 19.70
C VAL A 73 -13.48 7.99 18.22
N LEU A 74 -13.78 9.25 17.88
CA LEU A 74 -13.60 9.76 16.53
C LEU A 74 -12.23 10.44 16.41
N ASN A 75 -11.44 10.00 15.47
CA ASN A 75 -10.12 10.56 15.18
C ASN A 75 -10.17 11.32 13.86
N ASN A 76 -10.35 12.64 13.94
CA ASN A 76 -10.48 13.55 12.79
C ASN A 76 -11.38 12.97 11.67
N PRO A 77 -12.67 12.73 11.97
CA PRO A 77 -13.55 11.99 11.05
C PRO A 77 -13.72 12.69 9.70
N GLY A 78 -13.69 14.03 9.65
CA GLY A 78 -13.78 14.78 8.40
C GLY A 78 -12.62 14.54 7.43
N ALA A 79 -11.42 14.22 7.94
CA ALA A 79 -10.27 13.87 7.12
C ALA A 79 -10.10 12.36 6.93
N SER A 80 -10.57 11.54 7.87
CA SER A 80 -10.33 10.10 7.89
C SER A 80 -11.45 9.29 7.27
N ILE A 81 -12.72 9.74 7.42
CA ILE A 81 -13.87 9.04 6.85
C ILE A 81 -14.17 9.64 5.47
N ARG A 82 -14.16 8.80 4.46
CA ARG A 82 -14.33 9.20 3.07
C ARG A 82 -15.51 8.50 2.44
N THR A 83 -16.10 9.16 1.46
CA THR A 83 -17.17 8.57 0.65
C THR A 83 -16.76 8.55 -0.81
N SER A 84 -17.06 7.46 -1.49
CA SER A 84 -16.85 7.29 -2.91
C SER A 84 -18.14 6.73 -3.53
N PRO A 85 -18.80 7.44 -4.44
CA PRO A 85 -18.60 8.84 -4.80
C PRO A 85 -18.74 9.80 -3.61
N PRO A 86 -18.27 11.06 -3.73
CA PRO A 86 -18.51 12.09 -2.72
C PRO A 86 -20.01 12.30 -2.47
N ILE A 87 -20.42 12.39 -1.21
CA ILE A 87 -21.79 12.74 -0.85
C ILE A 87 -21.99 14.26 -0.98
N PRO A 88 -23.23 14.73 -1.15
CA PRO A 88 -23.53 16.16 -1.22
C PRO A 88 -23.20 16.87 0.11
N GLY A 89 -22.46 17.98 0.00
CA GLY A 89 -22.08 18.80 1.14
C GLY A 89 -21.05 18.16 2.07
N GLU A 90 -20.85 18.75 3.24
CA GLU A 90 -19.92 18.22 4.24
C GLU A 90 -20.66 17.30 5.22
N PRO A 91 -20.14 16.08 5.45
CA PRO A 91 -20.74 15.19 6.44
C PRO A 91 -20.55 15.69 7.87
N ARG A 92 -21.60 15.58 8.66
CA ARG A 92 -21.59 15.88 10.10
C ARG A 92 -21.62 14.57 10.88
N TYR A 93 -20.76 14.49 11.87
CA TYR A 93 -20.59 13.31 12.72
C TYR A 93 -21.05 13.61 14.14
N SER A 94 -21.79 12.69 14.75
CA SER A 94 -22.23 12.78 16.14
C SER A 94 -22.14 11.42 16.79
N LEU A 95 -21.44 11.35 17.92
CA LEU A 95 -21.27 10.12 18.70
C LEU A 95 -22.08 10.22 19.99
N LYS A 96 -22.93 9.22 20.24
CA LYS A 96 -23.72 9.12 21.47
C LYS A 96 -23.61 7.69 22.02
N GLY A 97 -22.92 7.53 23.14
CA GLY A 97 -22.62 6.20 23.69
C GLY A 97 -21.77 5.41 22.71
N LYS A 98 -22.27 4.26 22.27
CA LYS A 98 -21.64 3.37 21.30
C LYS A 98 -22.14 3.61 19.86
N THR A 99 -22.98 4.63 19.61
CA THR A 99 -23.60 4.86 18.32
C THR A 99 -23.04 6.08 17.64
N LEU A 100 -22.43 5.89 16.46
CA LEU A 100 -22.04 6.95 15.54
C LEU A 100 -23.19 7.24 14.59
N LYS A 101 -23.49 8.54 14.44
CA LYS A 101 -24.39 9.07 13.41
C LYS A 101 -23.57 9.93 12.44
N MET A 102 -23.70 9.65 11.15
CA MET A 102 -23.24 10.48 10.03
C MET A 102 -24.46 11.05 9.32
N SER A 103 -24.46 12.35 9.01
CA SER A 103 -25.55 13.01 8.28
C SER A 103 -24.97 14.06 7.33
N TRP A 104 -25.69 14.33 6.25
CA TRP A 104 -25.30 15.31 5.23
C TRP A 104 -26.52 16.05 4.70
N ASP A 105 -26.27 17.10 3.91
CA ASP A 105 -27.31 17.90 3.29
C ASP A 105 -27.51 17.46 1.83
N GLY A 106 -28.77 17.41 1.39
CA GLY A 106 -29.13 16.99 0.01
C GLY A 106 -29.38 15.50 -0.13
N SER A 107 -29.71 15.12 -1.34
CA SER A 107 -29.99 13.72 -1.72
C SER A 107 -28.79 13.10 -2.44
N LEU A 108 -28.57 11.82 -2.20
CA LEU A 108 -27.59 11.03 -2.96
C LEU A 108 -28.01 10.95 -4.44
N GLU A 109 -27.02 10.77 -5.33
CA GLU A 109 -27.29 10.48 -6.74
C GLU A 109 -28.04 9.15 -6.86
N THR A 110 -28.97 9.07 -7.81
CA THR A 110 -29.69 7.84 -8.11
C THR A 110 -28.81 6.85 -8.88
N ASP A 111 -29.10 5.57 -8.75
CA ASP A 111 -28.36 4.49 -9.43
C ASP A 111 -26.85 4.54 -9.21
N ARG A 112 -26.43 4.68 -7.94
CA ARG A 112 -25.02 4.73 -7.55
C ARG A 112 -24.74 3.79 -6.38
N THR A 113 -23.57 3.16 -6.42
CA THR A 113 -22.99 2.48 -5.28
C THR A 113 -22.10 3.45 -4.51
N TYR A 114 -22.38 3.58 -3.22
CA TYR A 114 -21.61 4.40 -2.29
C TYR A 114 -20.75 3.52 -1.39
N ILE A 115 -19.50 3.89 -1.25
CA ILE A 115 -18.54 3.28 -0.35
C ILE A 115 -18.20 4.31 0.71
N ILE A 116 -18.35 3.96 1.98
CA ILE A 116 -17.85 4.76 3.10
C ILE A 116 -16.60 4.06 3.63
N GLN A 117 -15.47 4.69 3.49
CA GLN A 117 -14.19 4.21 4.00
C GLN A 117 -13.92 4.88 5.34
N PHE A 118 -13.84 4.11 6.42
CA PHE A 118 -13.64 4.64 7.76
C PHE A 118 -12.18 4.99 8.08
N GLY A 119 -11.25 4.35 7.39
CA GLY A 119 -9.82 4.55 7.62
C GLY A 119 -9.44 4.40 9.10
N ASN A 120 -8.76 5.41 9.61
CA ASN A 120 -8.41 5.51 11.05
C ASN A 120 -9.37 6.43 11.82
N GLY A 121 -10.52 6.77 11.25
CA GLY A 121 -11.47 7.75 11.80
C GLY A 121 -12.27 7.24 12.99
N ILE A 122 -12.37 5.92 13.16
CA ILE A 122 -13.08 5.27 14.27
C ILE A 122 -12.10 4.33 14.96
N ARG A 123 -11.98 4.46 16.28
CA ARG A 123 -11.08 3.66 17.10
C ARG A 123 -11.75 3.31 18.42
N ASP A 124 -11.35 2.21 19.06
CA ASP A 124 -11.77 1.93 20.42
C ASP A 124 -11.28 3.02 21.40
N LEU A 125 -11.98 3.11 22.52
CA LEU A 125 -11.72 4.14 23.52
C LEU A 125 -10.46 3.84 24.38
N HIS A 126 -10.10 2.58 24.57
CA HIS A 126 -9.10 2.19 25.58
C HIS A 126 -7.74 1.94 24.94
N GLU A 127 -7.66 1.06 23.95
CA GLU A 127 -6.42 0.63 23.30
C GLU A 127 -6.10 1.42 22.03
N ASN A 128 -7.10 2.17 21.51
CA ASN A 128 -6.97 2.95 20.27
C ASN A 128 -6.78 2.11 19.01
N ASN A 129 -7.31 0.88 18.99
CA ASN A 129 -7.31 0.01 17.82
C ASN A 129 -8.28 0.56 16.76
N PRO A 130 -7.94 0.54 15.48
CA PRO A 130 -8.86 0.99 14.44
C PRO A 130 -10.00 0.00 14.26
N MET A 131 -11.15 0.49 13.79
CA MET A 131 -12.34 -0.29 13.45
C MET A 131 -12.00 -1.48 12.53
N SER A 132 -12.60 -2.63 12.79
CA SER A 132 -12.35 -3.89 12.08
C SER A 132 -12.88 -3.88 10.65
N GLU A 133 -14.05 -3.28 10.39
CA GLU A 133 -14.61 -3.13 9.04
C GLU A 133 -14.08 -1.85 8.39
N PRO A 134 -13.20 -1.95 7.38
CA PRO A 134 -12.55 -0.77 6.80
C PRO A 134 -13.49 0.07 5.93
N PHE A 135 -14.62 -0.48 5.48
CA PHE A 135 -15.57 0.21 4.61
C PHE A 135 -17.00 -0.31 4.77
N TRP A 136 -17.96 0.53 4.38
CA TRP A 136 -19.39 0.26 4.34
C TRP A 136 -19.93 0.54 2.95
N VAL A 137 -20.70 -0.40 2.37
CA VAL A 137 -21.15 -0.32 0.98
C VAL A 137 -22.65 -0.42 0.93
N PHE A 138 -23.29 0.44 0.15
CA PHE A 138 -24.72 0.39 -0.20
C PHE A 138 -24.97 1.03 -1.55
N ALA A 139 -26.14 0.78 -2.16
CA ALA A 139 -26.53 1.42 -3.41
C ALA A 139 -27.85 2.17 -3.27
N THR A 140 -27.98 3.29 -3.99
CA THR A 140 -29.25 3.98 -4.20
C THR A 140 -30.09 3.33 -5.30
N GLY A 141 -29.43 2.60 -6.22
CA GLY A 141 -30.03 1.76 -7.24
C GLY A 141 -30.45 0.38 -6.72
N THR A 142 -30.91 -0.46 -7.63
CA THR A 142 -31.37 -1.83 -7.32
C THR A 142 -30.23 -2.86 -7.21
N GLN A 143 -29.02 -2.47 -7.59
CA GLN A 143 -27.84 -3.35 -7.60
C GLN A 143 -26.62 -2.61 -7.04
N ILE A 144 -25.69 -3.37 -6.48
CA ILE A 144 -24.35 -2.90 -6.13
C ILE A 144 -23.49 -3.06 -7.38
N ASP A 145 -22.78 -2.01 -7.77
CA ASP A 145 -21.80 -2.07 -8.85
C ASP A 145 -20.69 -3.08 -8.51
N SER A 146 -20.26 -3.86 -9.48
CA SER A 146 -19.26 -4.92 -9.30
C SER A 146 -17.92 -4.62 -10.00
N GLY A 147 -17.84 -3.51 -10.71
CA GLY A 147 -16.65 -3.08 -11.43
C GLY A 147 -15.47 -2.86 -10.47
N GLN A 148 -14.27 -3.09 -10.93
CA GLN A 148 -13.05 -2.80 -10.15
C GLN A 148 -11.86 -2.54 -11.05
N ILE A 149 -10.98 -1.65 -10.62
CA ILE A 149 -9.66 -1.43 -11.20
C ILE A 149 -8.63 -1.85 -10.16
N ARG A 150 -7.61 -2.56 -10.60
CA ARG A 150 -6.51 -3.02 -9.77
C ARG A 150 -5.19 -2.60 -10.38
N GLY A 151 -4.16 -2.58 -9.56
CA GLY A 151 -2.84 -2.30 -10.09
C GLY A 151 -1.76 -2.23 -9.02
N VAL A 152 -0.63 -1.71 -9.46
CA VAL A 152 0.54 -1.49 -8.61
C VAL A 152 1.16 -0.13 -8.93
N VAL A 153 1.59 0.59 -7.90
CA VAL A 153 2.38 1.82 -8.02
C VAL A 153 3.84 1.47 -7.85
N LEU A 154 4.65 1.78 -8.86
CA LEU A 154 6.08 1.48 -8.89
C LEU A 154 6.90 2.76 -9.14
N ASN A 155 8.10 2.78 -8.59
CA ASN A 155 9.10 3.79 -8.90
C ASN A 155 9.80 3.42 -10.24
N PRO A 156 9.79 4.27 -11.27
CA PRO A 156 10.32 3.95 -12.59
C PRO A 156 11.85 3.73 -12.60
N LEU A 157 12.58 4.38 -11.69
CA LEU A 157 14.04 4.26 -11.63
C LEU A 157 14.52 2.99 -10.93
N THR A 158 13.72 2.46 -9.98
CA THR A 158 14.14 1.33 -9.14
C THR A 158 13.32 0.07 -9.38
N GLY A 159 12.15 0.17 -10.04
CA GLY A 159 11.17 -0.90 -10.17
C GLY A 159 10.55 -1.32 -8.83
N LYS A 160 10.84 -0.62 -7.74
CA LYS A 160 10.33 -0.98 -6.42
C LYS A 160 8.90 -0.47 -6.20
N PRO A 161 8.09 -1.23 -5.46
CA PRO A 161 6.77 -0.77 -5.06
C PRO A 161 6.85 0.46 -4.17
N TRP A 162 5.85 1.32 -4.32
CA TRP A 162 5.72 2.53 -3.52
C TRP A 162 4.43 2.48 -2.71
N ASP A 163 4.57 2.44 -1.39
CA ASP A 163 3.45 2.34 -0.46
C ASP A 163 2.80 3.69 -0.16
N ASN A 164 1.57 3.63 0.33
CA ASN A 164 0.79 4.77 0.83
C ASN A 164 0.59 5.93 -0.17
N GLN A 165 0.67 5.66 -1.47
CA GLN A 165 0.37 6.66 -2.50
C GLN A 165 -1.13 6.73 -2.74
N ALA A 166 -1.68 7.94 -2.90
CA ALA A 166 -3.06 8.09 -3.34
C ALA A 166 -3.22 7.56 -4.76
N VAL A 167 -4.29 6.81 -5.00
CA VAL A 167 -4.73 6.39 -6.34
C VAL A 167 -6.18 6.80 -6.48
N VAL A 168 -6.47 7.67 -7.43
CA VAL A 168 -7.78 8.31 -7.57
C VAL A 168 -8.34 8.18 -8.97
N LEU A 169 -9.68 8.13 -9.06
CA LEU A 169 -10.42 8.13 -10.31
C LEU A 169 -11.32 9.36 -10.42
N HIS A 170 -11.27 10.00 -11.57
CA HIS A 170 -12.23 11.00 -12.01
C HIS A 170 -13.01 10.46 -13.21
N LYS A 171 -14.12 11.13 -13.62
CA LYS A 171 -14.83 10.77 -14.86
C LYS A 171 -13.89 10.85 -16.06
N GLY A 172 -14.08 10.01 -17.06
CA GLY A 172 -13.22 9.95 -18.24
C GLY A 172 -13.14 11.27 -19.03
N ASP A 173 -14.22 12.08 -18.97
CA ASP A 173 -14.33 13.39 -19.60
C ASP A 173 -13.96 14.56 -18.65
N ALA A 174 -13.45 14.28 -17.46
CA ALA A 174 -13.09 15.33 -16.49
C ALA A 174 -11.92 16.17 -17.03
N PRO A 175 -11.90 17.49 -16.76
CA PRO A 175 -10.78 18.33 -17.14
C PRO A 175 -9.52 17.97 -16.32
N ASP A 176 -8.36 18.31 -16.85
CA ASP A 176 -7.07 18.10 -16.19
C ASP A 176 -6.99 18.63 -14.76
N SER A 177 -7.72 19.72 -14.50
CA SER A 177 -7.80 20.31 -13.16
C SER A 177 -8.55 19.44 -12.16
N ALA A 178 -9.19 18.35 -12.59
CA ALA A 178 -9.93 17.44 -11.70
C ALA A 178 -9.03 16.82 -10.61
N VAL A 179 -7.75 16.60 -10.91
CA VAL A 179 -6.78 16.06 -9.93
C VAL A 179 -6.66 16.91 -8.65
N PHE A 180 -7.04 18.20 -8.71
CA PHE A 180 -7.08 19.13 -7.57
C PHE A 180 -8.44 19.17 -6.84
N THR A 181 -9.38 18.37 -7.26
CA THR A 181 -10.73 18.30 -6.69
C THR A 181 -10.98 16.94 -6.05
N PRO A 182 -11.98 16.81 -5.17
CA PRO A 182 -12.33 15.51 -4.60
C PRO A 182 -12.59 14.47 -5.69
N PRO A 183 -11.92 13.31 -5.65
CA PRO A 183 -12.09 12.28 -6.66
C PRO A 183 -13.45 11.58 -6.53
N LEU A 184 -13.87 10.95 -7.63
CA LEU A 184 -15.07 10.10 -7.63
C LEU A 184 -14.83 8.82 -6.81
N TYR A 185 -13.66 8.19 -7.00
CA TYR A 185 -13.20 7.04 -6.22
C TYR A 185 -11.74 7.23 -5.82
N GLY A 186 -11.38 6.70 -4.67
CA GLY A 186 -10.02 6.78 -4.18
C GLY A 186 -9.60 5.60 -3.30
N SER A 187 -8.33 5.26 -3.39
CA SER A 187 -7.66 4.21 -2.62
C SER A 187 -6.23 4.63 -2.32
N ARG A 188 -5.52 3.79 -1.57
CA ARG A 188 -4.08 3.95 -1.33
C ARG A 188 -3.35 2.67 -1.67
N SER A 189 -2.13 2.81 -2.18
CA SER A 189 -1.25 1.67 -2.38
C SER A 189 -0.79 1.08 -1.04
N GLY A 190 -0.75 -0.25 -0.96
CA GLY A 190 -0.21 -0.99 0.16
C GLY A 190 1.32 -1.04 0.17
N LYS A 191 1.91 -1.69 1.16
CA LYS A 191 3.36 -1.87 1.29
C LYS A 191 4.03 -2.54 0.09
N ASP A 192 3.27 -3.34 -0.65
CA ASP A 192 3.67 -4.00 -1.89
C ASP A 192 3.34 -3.16 -3.14
N GLY A 193 2.94 -1.90 -2.96
CA GLY A 193 2.52 -0.98 -4.00
C GLY A 193 1.15 -1.27 -4.60
N ARG A 194 0.50 -2.37 -4.24
CA ARG A 194 -0.78 -2.79 -4.83
C ARG A 194 -1.92 -1.90 -4.37
N PHE A 195 -2.86 -1.66 -5.27
CA PHE A 195 -4.11 -0.96 -4.97
C PHE A 195 -5.31 -1.69 -5.60
N THR A 196 -6.48 -1.41 -5.04
CA THR A 196 -7.76 -1.85 -5.59
C THR A 196 -8.78 -0.73 -5.41
N LEU A 197 -9.54 -0.45 -6.46
CA LEU A 197 -10.67 0.46 -6.49
C LEU A 197 -11.90 -0.38 -6.83
N PRO A 198 -12.65 -0.84 -5.84
CA PRO A 198 -13.80 -1.73 -6.02
C PRO A 198 -15.09 -0.95 -6.23
N TYR A 199 -16.16 -1.66 -6.59
CA TYR A 199 -17.55 -1.18 -6.69
C TYR A 199 -17.72 0.00 -7.65
N LEU A 200 -16.98 -0.04 -8.76
CA LEU A 200 -17.06 0.99 -9.78
C LEU A 200 -18.28 0.76 -10.67
N ALA A 201 -19.00 1.82 -10.95
CA ALA A 201 -20.00 1.84 -12.00
C ALA A 201 -19.34 1.63 -13.37
N ASP A 202 -20.12 1.16 -14.34
CA ASP A 202 -19.67 1.08 -15.73
C ASP A 202 -19.33 2.47 -16.27
N GLY A 203 -18.28 2.55 -17.06
CA GLY A 203 -17.82 3.79 -17.66
C GLY A 203 -16.30 3.90 -17.67
N SER A 204 -15.80 4.89 -18.41
CA SER A 204 -14.39 5.16 -18.50
C SER A 204 -13.97 6.22 -17.48
N TYR A 205 -12.79 6.09 -16.93
CA TYR A 205 -12.24 6.95 -15.87
C TYR A 205 -10.85 7.47 -16.24
N GLN A 206 -10.52 8.64 -15.74
CA GLN A 206 -9.15 9.10 -15.64
C GLN A 206 -8.56 8.61 -14.32
N ILE A 207 -7.36 8.04 -14.37
CA ILE A 207 -6.65 7.56 -13.18
C ILE A 207 -5.40 8.39 -12.91
N PHE A 208 -5.19 8.71 -11.63
CA PHE A 208 -3.98 9.39 -11.17
C PHE A 208 -3.44 8.71 -9.92
N ALA A 209 -2.10 8.70 -9.79
CA ALA A 209 -1.46 8.38 -8.51
C ALA A 209 -0.44 9.45 -8.16
N PHE A 210 -0.40 9.83 -6.88
CA PHE A 210 0.48 10.87 -6.36
C PHE A 210 0.69 10.72 -4.85
N SER A 211 1.69 11.43 -4.33
CA SER A 211 1.90 11.54 -2.88
C SER A 211 0.85 12.47 -2.27
N ASP A 212 0.18 11.99 -1.22
CA ASP A 212 -0.92 12.70 -0.55
C ASP A 212 -0.67 12.66 0.98
N PRO A 213 0.22 13.55 1.47
CA PRO A 213 0.63 13.55 2.87
C PRO A 213 -0.46 14.04 3.83
N ASP A 214 -1.37 14.89 3.37
CA ASP A 214 -2.50 15.40 4.17
C ASP A 214 -3.72 14.48 4.14
N GLY A 215 -3.69 13.49 3.28
CA GLY A 215 -4.68 12.43 3.20
C GLY A 215 -6.01 12.87 2.59
N ASN A 216 -6.08 13.95 1.80
CA ASN A 216 -7.33 14.47 1.24
C ASN A 216 -7.69 13.87 -0.14
N LEU A 217 -6.82 13.02 -0.72
CA LEU A 217 -6.95 12.43 -2.05
C LEU A 217 -7.01 13.46 -3.18
N GLN A 218 -6.43 14.63 -2.97
CA GLN A 218 -6.32 15.70 -3.96
C GLN A 218 -4.85 16.06 -4.11
N LEU A 219 -4.45 16.40 -5.32
CA LEU A 219 -3.09 16.90 -5.55
C LEU A 219 -2.94 18.28 -4.90
N GLY A 220 -1.91 18.47 -4.11
CA GLY A 220 -1.62 19.77 -3.47
C GLY A 220 -1.42 20.87 -4.49
N THR A 221 -1.97 22.06 -4.21
CA THR A 221 -1.81 23.24 -5.06
C THR A 221 -0.48 23.94 -4.75
N GLY A 222 0.29 24.26 -5.78
CA GLY A 222 1.50 25.09 -5.65
C GLY A 222 2.84 24.38 -5.83
N GLU A 223 2.89 23.06 -5.74
CA GLU A 223 4.08 22.28 -6.04
C GLU A 223 3.86 21.37 -7.24
N LYS A 224 4.85 21.30 -8.12
CA LYS A 224 4.87 20.32 -9.22
C LYS A 224 5.25 18.95 -8.66
N SER A 225 4.35 18.36 -7.87
CA SER A 225 4.54 16.99 -7.38
C SER A 225 4.45 15.99 -8.52
N PRO A 226 5.23 14.91 -8.49
CA PRO A 226 5.09 13.83 -9.45
C PRO A 226 3.69 13.23 -9.44
N VAL A 227 3.14 13.00 -10.63
CA VAL A 227 1.83 12.37 -10.83
C VAL A 227 1.98 11.27 -11.87
N ALA A 228 1.61 10.06 -11.50
CA ALA A 228 1.42 8.96 -12.45
C ALA A 228 -0.01 9.03 -13.02
N TRP A 229 -0.14 8.77 -14.31
CA TRP A 229 -1.39 8.90 -15.05
C TRP A 229 -1.37 8.02 -16.32
N PHE A 230 -2.51 7.87 -16.95
CA PHE A 230 -2.62 7.30 -18.30
C PHE A 230 -3.25 8.32 -19.23
N SER A 231 -2.72 8.41 -20.46
CA SER A 231 -3.25 9.26 -21.55
C SER A 231 -4.63 8.79 -22.01
N ASP A 232 -4.81 7.48 -22.07
CA ASP A 232 -6.07 6.84 -22.40
C ASP A 232 -6.91 6.63 -21.14
N GLY A 233 -8.23 6.60 -21.29
CA GLY A 233 -9.12 6.24 -20.19
C GLY A 233 -8.89 4.82 -19.70
N VAL A 234 -9.28 4.54 -18.44
CA VAL A 234 -9.26 3.21 -17.84
C VAL A 234 -10.67 2.76 -17.54
N ASP A 235 -10.93 1.47 -17.72
CA ASP A 235 -12.25 0.89 -17.57
C ASP A 235 -12.27 -0.14 -16.41
N PRO A 236 -13.44 -0.39 -15.79
CA PRO A 236 -13.57 -1.48 -14.84
C PRO A 236 -13.15 -2.82 -15.44
N GLY A 237 -12.29 -3.54 -14.74
CA GLY A 237 -11.63 -4.76 -15.21
C GLY A 237 -10.15 -4.60 -15.51
N ASP A 238 -9.68 -3.38 -15.70
CA ASP A 238 -8.28 -3.11 -16.00
C ASP A 238 -7.35 -3.49 -14.83
N SER A 239 -6.15 -3.95 -15.22
CA SER A 239 -5.02 -4.18 -14.31
C SER A 239 -3.84 -3.32 -14.78
N LEU A 240 -3.35 -2.44 -13.90
CA LEU A 240 -2.51 -1.31 -14.27
C LEU A 240 -1.17 -1.32 -13.55
N VAL A 241 -0.15 -0.80 -14.20
CA VAL A 241 1.10 -0.39 -13.56
C VAL A 241 1.21 1.12 -13.65
N LEU A 242 1.17 1.79 -12.51
CA LEU A 242 1.33 3.24 -12.39
C LEU A 242 2.78 3.55 -12.01
N TRP A 243 3.48 4.22 -12.89
CA TRP A 243 4.85 4.63 -12.67
C TRP A 243 4.87 6.02 -12.02
N LEU A 244 5.23 6.08 -10.74
CA LEU A 244 5.26 7.32 -9.98
C LEU A 244 6.70 7.69 -9.63
N ALA A 245 7.15 8.84 -10.09
CA ALA A 245 8.49 9.35 -9.80
C ALA A 245 8.66 9.67 -8.31
N ASP A 246 9.81 9.33 -7.76
CA ASP A 246 10.24 9.78 -6.43
C ASP A 246 11.27 10.91 -6.63
N PRO A 247 10.94 12.16 -6.29
CA PRO A 247 11.85 13.28 -6.49
C PRO A 247 13.15 13.16 -5.67
N THR A 248 13.16 12.29 -4.65
CA THR A 248 14.35 12.02 -3.83
C THR A 248 15.22 10.92 -4.40
N THR A 249 14.69 10.09 -5.30
CA THR A 249 15.46 9.01 -5.93
C THR A 249 16.40 9.59 -6.98
N LYS A 250 17.69 9.46 -6.72
CA LYS A 250 18.71 9.87 -7.69
C LYS A 250 18.76 8.85 -8.84
N PRO A 251 18.89 9.31 -10.10
CA PRO A 251 19.16 8.42 -11.22
C PRO A 251 20.41 7.57 -10.98
N ASP A 252 20.44 6.40 -11.59
CA ASP A 252 21.62 5.54 -11.52
C ASP A 252 22.81 6.24 -12.18
N SER A 253 23.95 6.14 -11.56
CA SER A 253 25.17 6.72 -12.11
C SER A 253 25.74 5.82 -13.22
N ILE A 254 26.22 6.43 -14.30
CA ILE A 254 26.97 5.76 -15.33
C ILE A 254 28.43 5.71 -14.88
N ALA A 255 28.96 4.51 -14.61
CA ALA A 255 30.37 4.35 -14.35
C ALA A 255 31.15 4.29 -15.65
N GLN A 256 32.33 4.90 -15.69
CA GLN A 256 33.28 4.57 -16.74
C GLN A 256 33.63 3.09 -16.62
N PHE A 257 33.23 2.29 -17.60
CA PHE A 257 33.54 0.87 -17.66
C PHE A 257 35.06 0.66 -17.74
N ARG A 258 35.66 0.23 -16.64
CA ARG A 258 37.05 -0.13 -16.61
C ARG A 258 37.16 -1.64 -16.83
N GLN A 259 37.64 -2.03 -17.99
CA GLN A 259 37.95 -3.43 -18.28
C GLN A 259 39.02 -3.98 -17.32
N LEU A 260 38.71 -5.10 -16.70
CA LEU A 260 39.69 -5.84 -15.91
C LEU A 260 40.52 -6.78 -16.84
N PRO A 261 41.74 -7.16 -16.43
CA PRO A 261 42.52 -8.18 -17.11
C PRO A 261 41.75 -9.52 -17.23
N ALA A 262 42.00 -10.27 -18.27
CA ALA A 262 41.28 -11.52 -18.56
C ALA A 262 41.41 -12.60 -17.45
N ASP A 263 42.52 -12.62 -16.73
CA ASP A 263 42.79 -13.51 -15.58
C ASP A 263 41.99 -13.17 -14.32
N SER A 264 41.36 -11.99 -14.26
CA SER A 264 40.58 -11.47 -13.12
C SER A 264 39.17 -11.08 -13.50
N SER A 265 38.71 -11.37 -14.71
CA SER A 265 37.43 -10.97 -15.27
C SER A 265 36.70 -12.11 -15.96
N GLY A 266 35.43 -11.87 -16.26
CA GLY A 266 34.59 -12.72 -17.12
C GLY A 266 34.10 -11.96 -18.34
N VAL A 267 33.44 -12.69 -19.22
CA VAL A 267 32.88 -12.19 -20.48
C VAL A 267 31.36 -12.41 -20.47
N LEU A 268 30.60 -11.42 -20.90
CA LEU A 268 29.16 -11.56 -21.20
C LEU A 268 28.94 -11.35 -22.70
N LYS A 269 28.34 -12.33 -23.36
CA LYS A 269 27.83 -12.18 -24.71
C LYS A 269 26.32 -12.01 -24.65
N LEU A 270 25.88 -10.78 -24.87
CA LEU A 270 24.47 -10.38 -24.80
C LEU A 270 23.92 -10.27 -26.22
N THR A 271 22.80 -10.95 -26.48
CA THR A 271 22.00 -10.74 -27.68
C THR A 271 20.64 -10.21 -27.27
N ALA A 272 20.30 -8.99 -27.70
CA ALA A 272 18.99 -8.41 -27.47
C ALA A 272 18.20 -8.29 -28.78
N ALA A 273 16.95 -8.77 -28.75
CA ALA A 273 16.00 -8.69 -29.85
C ALA A 273 14.65 -8.23 -29.32
N PRO A 274 14.41 -6.91 -29.23
CA PRO A 274 13.14 -6.37 -28.78
C PRO A 274 11.97 -6.85 -29.64
N ALA A 275 10.82 -7.09 -29.02
CA ALA A 275 9.62 -7.56 -29.72
C ALA A 275 8.95 -6.49 -30.57
N THR A 276 9.26 -5.22 -30.34
CA THR A 276 8.72 -4.05 -31.07
C THR A 276 9.85 -3.19 -31.61
N GLU A 277 9.60 -2.51 -32.73
CA GLU A 277 10.49 -1.47 -33.22
C GLU A 277 10.48 -0.26 -32.27
N GLY A 278 11.60 0.45 -32.22
CA GLY A 278 11.71 1.67 -31.40
C GLY A 278 13.13 1.95 -30.93
N PRO A 279 13.35 3.08 -30.29
CA PRO A 279 14.64 3.50 -29.74
C PRO A 279 14.93 2.77 -28.42
N TRP A 280 15.21 1.47 -28.51
CA TRP A 280 15.50 0.65 -27.35
C TRP A 280 16.88 0.94 -26.75
N VAL A 281 16.92 1.04 -25.44
CA VAL A 281 18.15 1.12 -24.64
C VAL A 281 18.23 -0.11 -23.75
N HIS A 282 19.40 -0.74 -23.71
CA HIS A 282 19.73 -1.87 -22.85
C HIS A 282 20.82 -1.46 -21.88
N GLN A 283 20.61 -1.69 -20.59
CA GLN A 283 21.57 -1.32 -19.54
C GLN A 283 21.94 -2.56 -18.72
N LEU A 284 23.24 -2.82 -18.59
CA LEU A 284 23.76 -3.77 -17.62
C LEU A 284 24.12 -3.02 -16.35
N ARG A 285 23.54 -3.41 -15.22
CA ARG A 285 23.66 -2.72 -13.94
C ARG A 285 24.27 -3.62 -12.87
N ARG A 286 25.04 -3.01 -11.98
CA ARG A 286 25.53 -3.61 -10.74
C ARG A 286 25.41 -2.59 -9.62
N ASP A 287 24.72 -2.95 -8.55
CA ASP A 287 24.54 -2.08 -7.36
C ASP A 287 24.08 -0.66 -7.71
N ARG A 288 23.09 -0.54 -8.63
CA ARG A 288 22.58 0.74 -9.17
C ARG A 288 23.63 1.55 -9.97
N ILE A 289 24.68 0.92 -10.42
CA ILE A 289 25.64 1.52 -11.32
C ILE A 289 25.44 0.92 -12.71
N ILE A 290 25.22 1.76 -13.70
CA ILE A 290 25.16 1.34 -15.10
C ILE A 290 26.60 1.11 -15.54
N VAL A 291 26.96 -0.16 -15.76
CA VAL A 291 28.31 -0.55 -16.17
C VAL A 291 28.46 -0.63 -17.69
N TRP A 292 27.35 -0.76 -18.39
CA TRP A 292 27.30 -0.75 -19.85
C TRP A 292 25.92 -0.36 -20.33
N GLN A 293 25.90 0.23 -21.54
CA GLN A 293 24.67 0.59 -22.25
C GLN A 293 24.83 0.29 -23.74
N GLY A 294 23.79 -0.29 -24.35
CA GLY A 294 23.69 -0.56 -25.77
C GLY A 294 22.36 -0.11 -26.34
N LEU A 295 22.31 0.15 -27.63
CA LEU A 295 21.15 0.71 -28.32
C LEU A 295 20.62 -0.27 -29.38
N GLY A 296 19.31 -0.39 -29.47
CA GLY A 296 18.61 -1.17 -30.49
C GLY A 296 18.81 -2.70 -30.37
N ALA A 297 18.41 -3.43 -31.40
CA ALA A 297 18.65 -4.84 -31.50
C ALA A 297 20.13 -5.13 -31.87
N GLY A 298 20.72 -6.15 -31.25
CA GLY A 298 22.12 -6.49 -31.56
C GLY A 298 22.72 -7.57 -30.68
N THR A 299 23.97 -7.89 -30.96
CA THR A 299 24.79 -8.77 -30.15
C THR A 299 26.06 -8.04 -29.73
N TRP A 300 26.33 -8.03 -28.44
CA TRP A 300 27.51 -7.37 -27.86
C TRP A 300 28.33 -8.39 -27.06
N THR A 301 29.65 -8.26 -27.16
CA THR A 301 30.59 -9.02 -26.31
C THR A 301 31.20 -8.02 -25.31
N LEU A 302 30.90 -8.23 -24.06
CA LEU A 302 31.36 -7.37 -22.94
C LEU A 302 32.51 -8.13 -22.23
N GLU A 303 33.71 -7.72 -22.53
CA GLU A 303 34.93 -8.31 -21.95
C GLU A 303 35.37 -7.51 -20.71
N GLY A 304 36.14 -8.16 -19.83
CA GLY A 304 36.69 -7.46 -18.65
C GLY A 304 35.71 -7.14 -17.55
N LEU A 305 34.54 -7.82 -17.51
CA LEU A 305 33.54 -7.64 -16.48
C LEU A 305 34.04 -8.17 -15.14
N LYS A 306 33.89 -7.37 -14.09
CA LYS A 306 34.19 -7.79 -12.71
C LYS A 306 33.27 -8.96 -12.30
N PRO A 307 33.79 -10.05 -11.71
CA PRO A 307 32.95 -11.17 -11.26
C PRO A 307 31.86 -10.72 -10.29
N GLY A 308 30.66 -11.32 -10.42
CA GLY A 308 29.50 -11.05 -9.58
C GLY A 308 28.18 -11.02 -10.35
N LYS A 309 27.12 -10.59 -9.67
CA LYS A 309 25.77 -10.55 -10.21
C LYS A 309 25.48 -9.21 -10.86
N TYR A 310 24.90 -9.26 -12.04
CA TYR A 310 24.45 -8.11 -12.81
C TYR A 310 22.96 -8.23 -13.11
N GLN A 311 22.28 -7.10 -13.22
CA GLN A 311 20.91 -7.01 -13.67
C GLN A 311 20.85 -6.39 -15.05
N LEU A 312 20.11 -7.01 -15.95
CA LEU A 312 19.83 -6.47 -17.26
C LEU A 312 18.48 -5.77 -17.23
N LEU A 313 18.42 -4.60 -17.83
CA LEU A 313 17.22 -3.77 -17.93
C LEU A 313 17.16 -3.14 -19.32
N SER A 314 15.96 -3.04 -19.89
CA SER A 314 15.72 -2.37 -21.15
C SER A 314 14.51 -1.47 -21.06
N PHE A 315 14.52 -0.41 -21.84
CA PHE A 315 13.39 0.52 -21.97
C PHE A 315 13.38 1.15 -23.37
N THR A 316 12.25 1.71 -23.75
CA THR A 316 12.12 2.51 -24.96
C THR A 316 12.45 3.95 -24.62
N ASP A 317 13.52 4.50 -25.16
CA ASP A 317 14.01 5.87 -24.92
C ASP A 317 13.37 6.83 -25.94
N LEU A 318 12.20 7.35 -25.58
CA LEU A 318 11.35 8.11 -26.52
C LEU A 318 11.96 9.46 -26.93
N ASN A 319 12.82 10.02 -26.10
CA ASN A 319 13.48 11.31 -26.36
C ASN A 319 14.98 11.18 -26.65
N GLU A 320 15.48 9.93 -26.76
CA GLU A 320 16.84 9.60 -27.11
C GLU A 320 17.92 10.20 -26.19
N ASN A 321 17.60 10.38 -24.91
CA ASN A 321 18.53 10.94 -23.93
C ASN A 321 19.39 9.90 -23.19
N GLY A 322 19.16 8.60 -23.42
CA GLY A 322 19.88 7.48 -22.83
C GLY A 322 19.57 7.22 -21.36
N LYS A 323 18.50 7.79 -20.83
CA LYS A 323 18.08 7.69 -19.43
C LYS A 323 16.63 7.26 -19.36
N ILE A 324 16.25 6.60 -18.26
CA ILE A 324 14.84 6.36 -18.00
C ILE A 324 14.20 7.64 -17.50
N ASP A 325 13.22 8.11 -18.21
CA ASP A 325 12.43 9.27 -17.82
C ASP A 325 11.21 8.84 -17.01
N ALA A 326 11.05 9.50 -15.88
CA ALA A 326 9.85 9.38 -15.07
C ALA A 326 8.70 10.15 -15.75
N PRO A 327 7.44 9.75 -15.53
CA PRO A 327 6.31 10.48 -16.05
C PRO A 327 6.29 11.89 -15.47
N ASP A 328 6.01 12.86 -16.31
CA ASP A 328 5.79 14.24 -15.90
C ASP A 328 4.42 14.72 -16.39
N TRP A 329 3.45 14.74 -15.48
CA TRP A 329 2.10 15.22 -15.72
C TRP A 329 2.07 16.67 -16.23
N TRP A 330 2.98 17.50 -15.74
CA TRP A 330 3.01 18.94 -16.05
C TRP A 330 3.46 19.23 -17.49
N THR A 331 4.32 18.38 -18.04
CA THR A 331 4.81 18.46 -19.42
C THR A 331 4.14 17.45 -20.34
N ARG A 332 3.25 16.59 -19.80
CA ARG A 332 2.62 15.48 -20.52
C ARG A 332 3.62 14.47 -21.07
N THR A 333 4.73 14.30 -20.39
CA THR A 333 5.72 13.26 -20.72
C THR A 333 5.30 11.95 -20.09
N GLU A 334 5.12 10.93 -20.92
CA GLU A 334 4.82 9.58 -20.45
C GLU A 334 6.06 8.92 -19.82
N ALA A 335 5.82 7.94 -18.92
CA ALA A 335 6.91 7.18 -18.31
C ALA A 335 7.58 6.28 -19.33
N GLU A 336 8.90 6.30 -19.36
CA GLU A 336 9.67 5.26 -20.02
C GLU A 336 9.70 4.01 -19.14
N THR A 337 9.01 2.97 -19.61
CA THR A 337 8.76 1.77 -18.79
C THR A 337 9.96 0.83 -18.83
N PRO A 338 10.67 0.62 -17.70
CA PRO A 338 11.75 -0.34 -17.65
C PRO A 338 11.24 -1.79 -17.65
N ILE A 339 11.82 -2.61 -18.48
CA ILE A 339 11.65 -4.06 -18.49
C ILE A 339 12.91 -4.66 -17.88
N VAL A 340 12.77 -5.28 -16.72
CA VAL A 340 13.88 -5.87 -15.98
C VAL A 340 13.93 -7.36 -16.26
N ASP A 341 15.13 -7.87 -16.59
CA ASP A 341 15.34 -9.33 -16.66
C ASP A 341 15.14 -9.93 -15.26
N PRO A 342 14.18 -10.88 -15.08
CA PRO A 342 13.91 -11.47 -13.76
C PRO A 342 15.10 -12.29 -13.24
N GLU A 343 16.00 -12.71 -14.10
CA GLU A 343 17.19 -13.48 -13.73
C GLU A 343 18.44 -12.60 -13.71
N ALA A 344 19.15 -12.61 -12.59
CA ALA A 344 20.45 -11.97 -12.51
C ALA A 344 21.48 -12.73 -13.34
N ILE A 345 22.31 -12.00 -14.08
CA ILE A 345 23.43 -12.56 -14.85
C ILE A 345 24.63 -12.70 -13.90
N GLU A 346 25.08 -13.93 -13.68
CA GLU A 346 26.26 -14.19 -12.83
C GLU A 346 27.51 -14.34 -13.70
N VAL A 347 28.42 -13.39 -13.55
CA VAL A 347 29.72 -13.39 -14.27
C VAL A 347 30.79 -13.99 -13.36
N THR A 348 31.52 -15.00 -13.91
CA THR A 348 32.60 -15.72 -13.21
C THR A 348 33.91 -15.48 -13.93
N VAL A 349 35.02 -15.46 -13.20
CA VAL A 349 36.38 -15.30 -13.75
C VAL A 349 36.68 -16.41 -14.80
N GLY A 350 37.19 -16.00 -15.97
CA GLY A 350 37.60 -16.90 -17.04
C GLY A 350 36.45 -17.58 -17.79
N TRP A 351 35.20 -17.25 -17.48
CA TRP A 351 34.03 -17.82 -18.14
C TRP A 351 33.37 -16.81 -19.07
N THR A 352 32.78 -17.31 -20.14
CA THR A 352 31.88 -16.59 -21.03
C THR A 352 30.45 -16.98 -20.70
N VAL A 353 29.64 -16.02 -20.31
CA VAL A 353 28.20 -16.17 -20.09
C VAL A 353 27.48 -15.68 -21.33
N GLU A 354 26.56 -16.48 -21.88
CA GLU A 354 25.70 -16.06 -22.99
C GLU A 354 24.31 -15.75 -22.47
N ARG A 355 23.74 -14.60 -22.83
CA ARG A 355 22.38 -14.19 -22.50
C ARG A 355 21.63 -13.76 -23.74
N GLN A 356 20.46 -14.39 -23.98
CA GLN A 356 19.49 -13.90 -24.95
C GLN A 356 18.41 -13.12 -24.19
N TRP A 357 18.06 -11.95 -24.69
CA TRP A 357 17.14 -11.05 -24.05
C TRP A 357 16.10 -10.55 -25.06
N LEU A 358 14.80 -10.75 -24.75
CA LEU A 358 13.65 -10.42 -25.59
C LEU A 358 12.73 -9.44 -24.84
N PRO A 359 13.12 -8.17 -24.65
CA PRO A 359 12.28 -7.22 -23.96
C PRO A 359 10.98 -6.98 -24.74
N GLY A 360 9.85 -6.90 -24.01
CA GLY A 360 8.53 -6.70 -24.60
C GLY A 360 7.85 -7.95 -25.17
N ALA A 361 8.54 -9.10 -25.24
CA ALA A 361 7.87 -10.35 -25.54
C ALA A 361 7.04 -10.78 -24.31
N SER A 362 5.79 -11.18 -24.53
CA SER A 362 4.97 -11.78 -23.46
C SER A 362 5.71 -13.01 -22.93
N GLN A 363 6.22 -12.93 -21.70
CA GLN A 363 6.82 -14.10 -21.06
C GLN A 363 5.69 -15.06 -20.69
N ALA A 364 5.42 -16.03 -21.56
CA ALA A 364 4.69 -17.22 -21.15
C ALA A 364 5.49 -17.88 -20.00
N PRO A 365 4.82 -18.33 -18.92
CA PRO A 365 5.53 -19.02 -17.85
C PRO A 365 6.30 -20.21 -18.45
N GLN A 366 7.62 -20.19 -18.33
CA GLN A 366 8.46 -21.31 -18.73
C GLN A 366 8.12 -22.50 -17.82
N THR A 367 7.42 -23.47 -18.36
CA THR A 367 7.27 -24.78 -17.75
C THR A 367 8.67 -25.42 -17.74
N GLY A 368 9.25 -25.51 -16.54
CA GLY A 368 10.47 -26.27 -16.33
C GLY A 368 10.31 -27.74 -16.79
N PRO A 369 11.39 -28.47 -17.09
CA PRO A 369 11.33 -29.85 -17.59
C PRO A 369 10.62 -30.73 -16.57
N GLY A 370 9.59 -31.46 -17.04
CA GLY A 370 8.63 -32.20 -16.27
C GLY A 370 9.23 -33.22 -15.30
N GLN A 371 8.72 -33.18 -14.07
CA GLN A 371 8.68 -34.35 -13.19
C GLN A 371 7.39 -35.14 -13.45
N PRO A 372 7.44 -36.50 -13.48
CA PRO A 372 6.26 -37.34 -13.72
C PRO A 372 5.31 -37.29 -12.50
N GLY A 373 4.02 -37.22 -12.81
CA GLY A 373 2.96 -36.98 -11.89
C GLY A 373 2.66 -38.09 -10.89
N THR A 374 2.08 -37.67 -9.78
CA THR A 374 1.10 -38.47 -9.01
C THR A 374 0.11 -37.51 -8.31
N GLY A 375 -1.17 -37.75 -8.50
CA GLY A 375 -2.21 -37.48 -7.51
C GLY A 375 -2.98 -36.18 -7.66
N SER A 376 -4.20 -36.30 -8.15
CA SER A 376 -5.24 -35.28 -8.18
C SER A 376 -5.61 -34.79 -6.77
N ALA A 377 -5.59 -33.47 -6.56
CA ALA A 377 -6.38 -32.78 -5.55
C ALA A 377 -6.90 -31.49 -6.14
N SER A 378 -8.20 -31.35 -6.18
CA SER A 378 -8.94 -30.18 -6.66
C SER A 378 -8.66 -28.96 -5.79
N VAL A 379 -8.06 -27.92 -6.38
CA VAL A 379 -7.85 -26.60 -5.77
C VAL A 379 -8.88 -25.62 -6.36
N PRO A 380 -9.52 -24.74 -5.57
CA PRO A 380 -10.49 -23.78 -6.07
C PRO A 380 -9.83 -22.78 -7.04
N GLN A 381 -10.48 -22.55 -8.18
CA GLN A 381 -10.05 -21.55 -9.17
C GLN A 381 -10.06 -20.14 -8.52
N GLN A 382 -8.87 -19.58 -8.33
CA GLN A 382 -8.71 -18.14 -8.22
C GLN A 382 -8.76 -17.53 -9.62
N GLY A 383 -9.66 -16.56 -9.80
CA GLY A 383 -9.90 -15.89 -11.08
C GLY A 383 -8.63 -15.33 -11.71
N GLY A 384 -8.42 -15.65 -12.97
CA GLY A 384 -7.29 -15.17 -13.77
C GLY A 384 -7.30 -13.65 -13.90
N LEU A 385 -6.12 -13.05 -13.75
CA LEU A 385 -5.86 -11.66 -14.06
C LEU A 385 -6.02 -11.45 -15.58
N GLY A 386 -6.88 -10.51 -15.98
CA GLY A 386 -6.95 -10.05 -17.36
C GLY A 386 -5.63 -9.40 -17.82
N PRO A 387 -5.48 -9.05 -19.10
CA PRO A 387 -4.25 -8.49 -19.64
C PRO A 387 -3.84 -7.22 -18.88
N ILE A 388 -2.56 -7.14 -18.53
CA ILE A 388 -1.98 -5.98 -17.82
C ILE A 388 -1.70 -4.89 -18.87
N ARG A 389 -2.30 -3.71 -18.70
CA ARG A 389 -1.90 -2.49 -19.42
C ARG A 389 -0.68 -1.87 -18.72
N ARG A 390 0.29 -1.51 -19.52
CA ARG A 390 1.54 -0.89 -19.09
C ARG A 390 1.61 0.54 -19.58
#